data_6601cba0d30013a49eb75fe431d827f0
#
_entry.id   6601cba0d30013a49eb75fe431d827f0
#
_cell.length_a   1.000
_cell.length_b   1.000
_cell.length_c   1.000
_cell.angle_alpha   90.00
_cell.angle_beta   90.00
_cell.angle_gamma   90.00
#
_symmetry.space_group_name_H-M   'P 1'
#
loop_
_entity.id
_entity.type
_entity.pdbx_description
1 polymer ?
#
loop_
_entity_poly.entity_id
_entity_poly.type
_entity_poly.pdbx_seq_one_letter_code
_entity_poly.pdbx_strand_id
1 'polypeptide(L)'
;MNFLIKNSFLHNLDFAKSENLYSINLISPLYGSSKSFAVKNLLEKNEQIVLLLSDIKLVNETKVELNVLGLAESLIVIDDFNLELIQEKITEISKRTKFVLVTTYEILNLKLPDKEKINHLTTKVSVGGDLKYDDLIEYLTLLVYTRDKFVEAPGYYSQRGAI
;
A
#
# COMPACT_ATOMS: atom_id res chain seq x y z
N MET A 1 -17.60 23.92 -2.19
CA MET A 1 -16.19 23.54 -2.12
C MET A 1 -15.48 23.41 -3.48
N ASN A 2 -16.21 23.13 -4.55
CA ASN A 2 -15.63 23.06 -5.92
C ASN A 2 -15.18 24.40 -6.52
N PHE A 3 -15.63 25.52 -5.99
CA PHE A 3 -15.33 26.85 -6.57
C PHE A 3 -13.88 27.30 -6.34
N LEU A 4 -13.32 27.01 -5.19
CA LEU A 4 -11.92 27.39 -4.86
C LEU A 4 -10.87 26.58 -5.64
N ILE A 5 -11.22 25.39 -6.11
CA ILE A 5 -10.31 24.50 -6.85
C ILE A 5 -10.27 24.90 -8.34
N LYS A 6 -11.40 25.31 -8.92
CA LYS A 6 -11.48 25.65 -10.36
C LYS A 6 -10.66 26.87 -10.76
N ASN A 7 -10.40 27.78 -9.83
CA ASN A 7 -9.66 29.04 -10.10
C ASN A 7 -8.24 29.02 -9.53
N SER A 8 -7.77 27.89 -9.01
CA SER A 8 -6.40 27.79 -8.49
C SER A 8 -5.41 27.57 -9.64
N PHE A 9 -4.22 28.19 -9.52
CA PHE A 9 -3.08 27.92 -10.40
C PHE A 9 -2.82 26.41 -10.56
N LEU A 10 -3.06 25.64 -9.50
CA LEU A 10 -2.87 24.18 -9.47
C LEU A 10 -3.86 23.41 -10.36
N HIS A 11 -5.00 24.00 -10.72
CA HIS A 11 -5.96 23.36 -11.62
C HIS A 11 -5.45 23.29 -13.07
N ASN A 12 -4.57 24.22 -13.45
CA ASN A 12 -4.03 24.33 -14.80
C ASN A 12 -2.63 23.71 -14.93
N LEU A 13 -2.16 22.97 -13.91
CA LEU A 13 -0.92 22.22 -14.04
C LEU A 13 -1.07 21.11 -15.08
N ASP A 14 -0.69 21.43 -16.31
CA ASP A 14 -0.47 20.45 -17.35
C ASP A 14 0.97 19.97 -17.26
N PHE A 15 1.15 18.79 -16.67
CA PHE A 15 2.41 18.09 -16.82
C PHE A 15 2.50 17.63 -18.27
N ALA A 16 3.42 18.20 -19.01
CA ALA A 16 3.67 17.78 -20.38
C ALA A 16 3.86 16.27 -20.42
N LYS A 17 2.93 15.57 -21.06
CA LYS A 17 3.16 14.20 -21.47
C LYS A 17 4.27 14.27 -22.51
N SER A 18 5.51 14.07 -22.07
CA SER A 18 6.61 13.92 -23.01
C SER A 18 6.41 12.56 -23.69
N GLU A 19 6.67 12.50 -24.98
CA GLU A 19 6.76 11.22 -25.74
C GLU A 19 7.83 10.31 -25.16
N ASN A 20 8.72 10.85 -24.32
CA ASN A 20 9.70 10.10 -23.53
C ASN A 20 9.02 9.55 -22.26
N LEU A 21 9.30 8.30 -21.93
CA LEU A 21 8.81 7.55 -20.78
C LEU A 21 9.02 8.26 -19.43
N TYR A 22 9.90 9.26 -19.35
CA TYR A 22 10.25 9.97 -18.13
C TYR A 22 10.32 11.47 -18.37
N SER A 23 9.57 12.25 -17.58
CA SER A 23 9.72 13.70 -17.52
C SER A 23 9.88 14.13 -16.05
N ILE A 24 10.75 15.11 -15.81
CA ILE A 24 10.92 15.73 -14.50
C ILE A 24 10.30 17.13 -14.57
N ASN A 25 9.33 17.38 -13.71
CA ASN A 25 8.69 18.69 -13.58
C ASN A 25 8.98 19.26 -12.19
N LEU A 26 9.52 20.46 -12.12
CA LEU A 26 9.76 21.16 -10.87
C LEU A 26 8.63 22.14 -10.59
N ILE A 27 7.98 21.97 -9.45
CA ILE A 27 6.93 22.87 -8.96
C ILE A 27 7.40 23.47 -7.64
N SER A 28 7.63 24.77 -7.63
CA SER A 28 8.11 25.49 -6.44
C SER A 28 7.65 26.96 -6.50
N PRO A 29 7.30 27.57 -5.37
CA PRO A 29 7.15 26.98 -4.04
C PRO A 29 5.75 26.36 -3.84
N LEU A 30 5.67 25.27 -3.06
CA LEU A 30 4.42 24.74 -2.56
C LEU A 30 4.33 24.97 -1.04
N TYR A 31 3.34 25.74 -0.61
CA TYR A 31 3.13 26.07 0.81
C TYR A 31 1.90 25.39 1.38
N GLY A 32 1.97 25.00 2.64
CA GLY A 32 0.85 24.38 3.36
C GLY A 32 0.26 23.19 2.61
N SER A 33 -1.06 23.16 2.49
CA SER A 33 -1.79 22.05 1.83
C SER A 33 -1.78 22.10 0.30
N SER A 34 -1.02 23.02 -0.33
CA SER A 34 -0.98 23.13 -1.79
C SER A 34 -0.50 21.85 -2.48
N LYS A 35 0.38 21.05 -1.85
CA LYS A 35 0.77 19.73 -2.34
C LYS A 35 -0.41 18.76 -2.46
N SER A 36 -1.34 18.79 -1.50
CA SER A 36 -2.50 17.91 -1.48
C SER A 36 -3.54 18.30 -2.53
N PHE A 37 -3.68 19.60 -2.81
CA PHE A 37 -4.47 20.10 -3.95
C PHE A 37 -3.85 19.68 -5.28
N ALA A 38 -2.52 19.76 -5.41
CA ALA A 38 -1.81 19.31 -6.61
C ALA A 38 -2.05 17.80 -6.85
N VAL A 39 -1.93 16.98 -5.82
CA VAL A 39 -2.22 15.53 -5.90
C VAL A 39 -3.67 15.28 -6.36
N LYS A 40 -4.64 16.01 -5.81
CA LYS A 40 -6.04 15.87 -6.23
C LYS A 40 -6.23 16.17 -7.71
N ASN A 41 -5.67 17.28 -8.19
CA ASN A 41 -5.76 17.66 -9.60
C ASN A 41 -5.04 16.66 -10.52
N LEU A 42 -3.91 16.13 -10.08
CA LEU A 42 -3.18 15.09 -10.80
C LEU A 42 -3.99 13.80 -10.90
N LEU A 43 -4.68 13.40 -9.84
CA LEU A 43 -5.50 12.20 -9.84
C LEU A 43 -6.71 12.30 -10.78
N GLU A 44 -7.18 13.50 -11.07
CA GLU A 44 -8.22 13.70 -12.09
C GLU A 44 -7.73 13.35 -13.50
N LYS A 45 -6.43 13.55 -13.76
CA LYS A 45 -5.79 13.34 -15.07
C LYS A 45 -5.03 12.00 -15.18
N ASN A 46 -4.67 11.42 -14.06
CA ASN A 46 -3.88 10.19 -13.99
C ASN A 46 -4.61 9.13 -13.16
N GLU A 47 -4.29 7.88 -13.38
CA GLU A 47 -4.90 6.77 -12.65
C GLU A 47 -4.14 6.43 -11.37
N GLN A 48 -2.82 6.60 -11.39
CA GLN A 48 -1.95 6.18 -10.30
C GLN A 48 -0.97 7.29 -9.93
N ILE A 49 -0.91 7.61 -8.65
CA ILE A 49 0.01 8.59 -8.09
C ILE A 49 0.74 7.97 -6.91
N VAL A 50 2.05 8.14 -6.88
CA VAL A 50 2.87 7.80 -5.71
C VAL A 50 3.43 9.11 -5.15
N LEU A 51 3.05 9.43 -3.91
CA LEU A 51 3.52 10.60 -3.18
C LEU A 51 4.54 10.16 -2.13
N LEU A 52 5.79 10.52 -2.35
CA LEU A 52 6.89 10.25 -1.43
C LEU A 52 7.16 11.45 -0.54
N LEU A 53 7.16 11.24 0.75
CA LEU A 53 7.39 12.24 1.77
C LEU A 53 8.63 11.91 2.59
N SER A 54 9.19 12.93 3.26
CA SER A 54 10.44 12.79 4.00
C SER A 54 10.30 11.96 5.27
N ASP A 55 9.12 11.97 5.89
CA ASP A 55 8.91 11.33 7.18
C ASP A 55 7.44 10.93 7.41
N ILE A 56 7.22 10.06 8.40
CA ILE A 56 5.91 9.51 8.77
C ILE A 56 4.95 10.60 9.27
N LYS A 57 5.46 11.66 9.91
CA LYS A 57 4.61 12.76 10.38
C LYS A 57 3.95 13.46 9.20
N LEU A 58 4.72 13.78 8.16
CA LEU A 58 4.19 14.37 6.93
C LEU A 58 3.23 13.42 6.19
N VAL A 59 3.47 12.11 6.23
CA VAL A 59 2.53 11.11 5.69
C VAL A 59 1.19 11.23 6.40
N ASN A 60 1.17 11.27 7.73
CA ASN A 60 -0.07 11.36 8.51
C ASN A 60 -0.79 12.70 8.32
N GLU A 61 -0.07 13.82 8.29
CA GLU A 61 -0.65 15.14 7.98
C GLU A 61 -1.29 15.14 6.58
N THR A 62 -0.58 14.63 5.58
CA THR A 62 -1.07 14.57 4.20
C THR A 62 -2.26 13.63 4.04
N LYS A 63 -2.29 12.50 4.76
CA LYS A 63 -3.45 11.60 4.84
C LYS A 63 -4.71 12.35 5.27
N VAL A 64 -4.61 13.17 6.33
CA VAL A 64 -5.75 13.98 6.80
C VAL A 64 -6.18 14.99 5.74
N GLU A 65 -5.23 15.71 5.12
CA GLU A 65 -5.53 16.69 4.07
C GLU A 65 -6.24 16.03 2.86
N LEU A 66 -5.74 14.88 2.38
CA LEU A 66 -6.33 14.19 1.24
C LEU A 66 -7.72 13.63 1.56
N ASN A 67 -7.94 13.16 2.79
CA ASN A 67 -9.27 12.74 3.23
C ASN A 67 -10.27 13.92 3.24
N VAL A 68 -9.87 15.09 3.75
CA VAL A 68 -10.70 16.31 3.71
C VAL A 68 -11.01 16.74 2.28
N LEU A 69 -10.09 16.52 1.35
CA LEU A 69 -10.27 16.79 -0.08
C LEU A 69 -11.16 15.76 -0.80
N GLY A 70 -11.66 14.74 -0.09
CA GLY A 70 -12.57 13.72 -0.62
C GLY A 70 -11.88 12.58 -1.37
N LEU A 71 -10.61 12.31 -1.11
CA LEU A 71 -9.83 11.26 -1.76
C LEU A 71 -9.75 9.96 -0.96
N ALA A 72 -10.53 9.82 0.13
CA ALA A 72 -10.46 8.69 1.05
C ALA A 72 -10.54 7.32 0.34
N GLU A 73 -11.44 7.16 -0.65
CA GLU A 73 -11.64 5.92 -1.39
C GLU A 73 -10.44 5.56 -2.30
N SER A 74 -9.72 6.56 -2.79
CA SER A 74 -8.56 6.37 -3.66
C SER A 74 -7.24 6.35 -2.91
N LEU A 75 -7.25 6.64 -1.60
CA LEU A 75 -6.07 6.80 -0.79
C LEU A 75 -5.58 5.45 -0.24
N ILE A 76 -4.30 5.19 -0.42
CA ILE A 76 -3.57 4.09 0.21
C ILE A 76 -2.39 4.70 0.96
N VAL A 77 -2.27 4.38 2.24
CA VAL A 77 -1.19 4.91 3.09
C VAL A 77 -0.36 3.75 3.62
N ILE A 78 0.96 3.89 3.49
CA ILE A 78 1.94 2.99 4.13
C ILE A 78 2.82 3.87 5.01
N ASP A 79 2.52 3.86 6.30
CA ASP A 79 3.11 4.70 7.33
C ASP A 79 3.79 3.90 8.45
N ASP A 80 3.93 2.59 8.26
CA ASP A 80 4.56 1.66 9.18
C ASP A 80 5.54 0.74 8.45
N PHE A 81 6.57 0.27 9.16
CA PHE A 81 7.57 -0.68 8.67
C PHE A 81 7.15 -2.15 8.86
N ASN A 82 5.94 -2.40 9.35
CA ASN A 82 5.41 -3.75 9.50
C ASN A 82 5.22 -4.41 8.12
N LEU A 83 5.98 -5.46 7.87
CA LEU A 83 6.00 -6.15 6.56
C LEU A 83 4.65 -6.78 6.20
N GLU A 84 3.87 -7.24 7.18
CA GLU A 84 2.53 -7.82 6.94
C GLU A 84 1.57 -6.75 6.45
N LEU A 85 1.56 -5.58 7.12
CA LEU A 85 0.74 -4.43 6.69
C LEU A 85 1.16 -3.92 5.31
N ILE A 86 2.45 -3.83 5.05
CA ILE A 86 2.97 -3.42 3.74
C ILE A 86 2.51 -4.40 2.66
N GLN A 87 2.58 -5.70 2.91
CA GLN A 87 2.16 -6.74 1.98
C GLN A 87 0.65 -6.70 1.70
N GLU A 88 -0.16 -6.44 2.74
CA GLU A 88 -1.59 -6.22 2.59
C GLU A 88 -1.86 -5.02 1.67
N LYS A 89 -1.17 -3.90 1.89
CA LYS A 89 -1.31 -2.69 1.08
C LYS A 89 -0.85 -2.87 -0.37
N ILE A 90 0.22 -3.62 -0.61
CA ILE A 90 0.65 -3.99 -1.96
C ILE A 90 -0.42 -4.83 -2.67
N THR A 91 -1.03 -5.77 -1.94
CA THR A 91 -2.14 -6.57 -2.47
C THR A 91 -3.36 -5.70 -2.79
N GLU A 92 -3.64 -4.69 -1.97
CA GLU A 92 -4.69 -3.70 -2.22
C GLU A 92 -4.39 -2.87 -3.48
N ILE A 93 -3.15 -2.38 -3.64
CA ILE A 93 -2.68 -1.65 -4.83
C ILE A 93 -2.89 -2.47 -6.10
N SER A 94 -2.55 -3.76 -6.06
CA SER A 94 -2.66 -4.63 -7.24
C SER A 94 -4.09 -4.84 -7.74
N LYS A 95 -5.09 -4.56 -6.92
CA LYS A 95 -6.53 -4.68 -7.24
C LYS A 95 -7.16 -3.38 -7.70
N ARG A 96 -6.44 -2.25 -7.57
CA ARG A 96 -6.95 -0.92 -7.90
C ARG A 96 -6.34 -0.40 -9.19
N THR A 97 -7.17 0.16 -10.05
CA THR A 97 -6.72 0.87 -11.26
C THR A 97 -6.40 2.32 -10.96
N LYS A 98 -7.09 2.93 -9.98
CA LYS A 98 -6.96 4.34 -9.62
C LYS A 98 -6.66 4.49 -8.13
N PHE A 99 -5.52 5.10 -7.79
CA PHE A 99 -5.12 5.32 -6.39
C PHE A 99 -4.08 6.43 -6.22
N VAL A 100 -3.98 6.90 -4.98
CA VAL A 100 -2.87 7.71 -4.46
C VAL A 100 -2.20 6.91 -3.36
N LEU A 101 -0.97 6.47 -3.59
CA LEU A 101 -0.12 5.88 -2.55
C LEU A 101 0.67 7.00 -1.86
N VAL A 102 0.52 7.11 -0.54
CA VAL A 102 1.31 8.04 0.28
C VAL A 102 2.22 7.24 1.21
N THR A 103 3.51 7.48 1.12
CA THR A 103 4.52 6.76 1.91
C THR A 103 5.82 7.56 2.01
N THR A 104 6.82 7.00 2.70
CA THR A 104 8.17 7.56 2.73
C THR A 104 9.10 6.83 1.77
N TYR A 105 10.21 7.51 1.40
CA TYR A 105 11.26 6.90 0.60
C TYR A 105 11.88 5.66 1.28
N GLU A 106 12.01 5.69 2.59
CA GLU A 106 12.58 4.59 3.39
C GLU A 106 11.72 3.32 3.29
N ILE A 107 10.40 3.47 3.43
CA ILE A 107 9.46 2.35 3.30
C ILE A 107 9.47 1.81 1.88
N LEU A 108 9.49 2.68 0.86
CA LEU A 108 9.51 2.25 -0.54
C LEU A 108 10.77 1.46 -0.90
N ASN A 109 11.89 1.72 -0.23
CA ASN A 109 13.17 1.02 -0.42
C ASN A 109 13.28 -0.31 0.33
N LEU A 110 12.28 -0.70 1.11
CA LEU A 110 12.30 -2.00 1.76
C LEU A 110 12.34 -3.12 0.73
N LYS A 111 13.27 -4.05 0.92
CA LYS A 111 13.34 -5.26 0.11
C LYS A 111 12.22 -6.20 0.53
N LEU A 112 11.20 -6.29 -0.29
CA LEU A 112 10.12 -7.25 -0.10
C LEU A 112 10.45 -8.56 -0.83
N PRO A 113 9.96 -9.70 -0.33
CA PRO A 113 10.06 -10.96 -1.06
C PRO A 113 9.36 -10.83 -2.42
N ASP A 114 9.89 -11.50 -3.43
CA ASP A 114 9.28 -11.58 -4.75
C ASP A 114 7.87 -12.19 -4.66
N LYS A 115 6.96 -11.69 -5.50
CA LYS A 115 5.57 -12.14 -5.57
C LYS A 115 5.46 -13.66 -5.79
N GLU A 116 6.34 -14.23 -6.60
CA GLU A 116 6.40 -15.68 -6.81
C GLU A 116 6.77 -16.43 -5.54
N LYS A 117 7.76 -15.94 -4.78
CA LYS A 117 8.15 -16.52 -3.49
C LYS A 117 7.02 -16.41 -2.47
N ILE A 118 6.30 -15.29 -2.43
CA ILE A 118 5.14 -15.11 -1.55
C ILE A 118 4.04 -16.12 -1.89
N ASN A 119 3.73 -16.29 -3.18
CA ASN A 119 2.72 -17.25 -3.62
C ASN A 119 3.10 -18.68 -3.27
N HIS A 120 4.37 -19.05 -3.39
CA HIS A 120 4.88 -20.36 -2.98
C HIS A 120 4.83 -20.59 -1.46
N LEU A 121 4.90 -19.51 -0.68
CA LEU A 121 4.83 -19.54 0.79
C LEU A 121 3.42 -19.29 1.34
N THR A 122 2.40 -19.20 0.47
CA THR A 122 1.02 -18.96 0.88
C THR A 122 0.13 -20.13 0.46
N THR A 123 -0.50 -20.77 1.43
CA THR A 123 -1.48 -21.82 1.19
C THR A 123 -2.86 -21.38 1.64
N LYS A 124 -3.85 -21.55 0.77
CA LYS A 124 -5.25 -21.33 1.12
C LYS A 124 -5.86 -22.60 1.70
N VAL A 125 -6.41 -22.50 2.91
CA VAL A 125 -7.20 -23.53 3.53
C VAL A 125 -8.67 -23.16 3.46
N SER A 126 -9.50 -24.04 2.92
CA SER A 126 -10.96 -23.85 2.83
C SER A 126 -11.71 -25.08 3.30
N VAL A 127 -12.89 -24.88 3.85
CA VAL A 127 -13.79 -25.98 4.22
C VAL A 127 -14.18 -26.78 2.97
N GLY A 128 -13.96 -28.12 2.99
CA GLY A 128 -14.20 -28.97 1.83
C GLY A 128 -13.09 -28.96 0.78
N GLY A 129 -11.95 -28.34 1.06
CA GLY A 129 -10.77 -28.40 0.18
C GLY A 129 -9.99 -29.70 0.34
N ASP A 130 -9.16 -30.01 -0.67
CA ASP A 130 -8.39 -31.26 -0.75
C ASP A 130 -7.11 -31.32 0.12
N LEU A 131 -6.83 -30.27 0.90
CA LEU A 131 -5.64 -30.20 1.73
C LEU A 131 -5.74 -31.20 2.89
N LYS A 132 -4.89 -32.24 2.86
CA LYS A 132 -4.82 -33.23 3.93
C LYS A 132 -4.17 -32.62 5.17
N TYR A 133 -4.55 -33.14 6.32
CA TYR A 133 -4.02 -32.68 7.61
C TYR A 133 -2.50 -32.83 7.71
N ASP A 134 -1.96 -33.96 7.28
CA ASP A 134 -0.51 -34.21 7.33
C ASP A 134 0.26 -33.27 6.41
N ASP A 135 -0.27 -32.97 5.22
CA ASP A 135 0.31 -32.01 4.28
C ASP A 135 0.32 -30.60 4.87
N LEU A 136 -0.72 -30.21 5.64
CA LEU A 136 -0.75 -28.93 6.34
C LEU A 136 0.34 -28.85 7.42
N ILE A 137 0.53 -29.90 8.20
CA ILE A 137 1.58 -29.94 9.25
C ILE A 137 2.97 -29.87 8.64
N GLU A 138 3.21 -30.61 7.56
CA GLU A 138 4.48 -30.54 6.82
C GLU A 138 4.72 -29.14 6.28
N TYR A 139 3.68 -28.51 5.71
CA TYR A 139 3.75 -27.16 5.18
C TYR A 139 4.06 -26.11 6.27
N LEU A 140 3.42 -26.19 7.45
CA LEU A 140 3.73 -25.34 8.59
C LEU A 140 5.17 -25.51 9.07
N THR A 141 5.69 -26.74 9.04
CA THR A 141 7.07 -27.03 9.41
C THR A 141 8.06 -26.43 8.40
N LEU A 142 7.78 -26.53 7.10
CA LEU A 142 8.57 -25.89 6.03
C LEU A 142 8.58 -24.36 6.15
N LEU A 143 7.49 -23.77 6.61
CA LEU A 143 7.37 -22.33 6.88
C LEU A 143 8.00 -21.90 8.22
N VAL A 144 8.70 -22.82 8.90
CA VAL A 144 9.39 -22.55 10.18
C VAL A 144 8.42 -22.18 11.31
N TYR A 145 7.17 -22.62 11.24
CA TYR A 145 6.24 -22.49 12.36
C TYR A 145 6.67 -23.42 13.51
N THR A 146 6.60 -22.92 14.72
CA THR A 146 6.95 -23.68 15.93
C THR A 146 5.71 -24.32 16.54
N ARG A 147 5.78 -25.63 16.81
CA ARG A 147 4.71 -26.33 17.49
C ARG A 147 4.70 -26.00 18.99
N ASP A 148 3.56 -25.57 19.52
CA ASP A 148 3.36 -25.30 20.95
C ASP A 148 2.02 -25.85 21.43
N LYS A 149 1.84 -25.96 22.75
CA LYS A 149 0.56 -26.30 23.40
C LYS A 149 -0.51 -25.22 23.21
N PHE A 150 -0.08 -23.96 23.21
CA PHE A 150 -0.93 -22.79 23.07
C PHE A 150 -0.36 -21.90 21.99
N VAL A 151 -1.26 -21.34 21.15
CA VAL A 151 -0.88 -20.38 20.12
C VAL A 151 -1.12 -18.99 20.69
N GLU A 152 -0.04 -18.30 21.08
CA GLU A 152 -0.11 -16.96 21.67
C GLU A 152 0.40 -15.86 20.73
N ALA A 153 1.11 -16.26 19.66
CA ALA A 153 1.68 -15.31 18.69
C ALA A 153 1.73 -15.92 17.28
N PRO A 154 1.82 -15.08 16.22
CA PRO A 154 2.10 -15.53 14.87
C PRO A 154 3.40 -16.36 14.81
N GLY A 155 3.41 -17.38 13.93
CA GLY A 155 4.55 -18.29 13.78
C GLY A 155 4.49 -19.53 14.69
N TYR A 156 3.42 -19.69 15.48
CA TYR A 156 3.17 -20.89 16.28
C TYR A 156 1.93 -21.63 15.79
N TYR A 157 1.93 -22.96 15.97
CA TYR A 157 0.76 -23.79 15.76
C TYR A 157 0.55 -24.79 16.87
N SER A 158 -0.68 -25.16 17.14
CA SER A 158 -1.02 -26.19 18.12
C SER A 158 -1.74 -27.33 17.44
N GLN A 159 -1.31 -28.54 17.77
CA GLN A 159 -1.91 -29.78 17.27
C GLN A 159 -2.58 -30.51 18.42
N ARG A 160 -3.89 -30.65 18.38
CA ARG A 160 -4.67 -31.40 19.37
C ARG A 160 -5.39 -32.51 18.63
N GLY A 161 -4.88 -33.74 18.76
CA GLY A 161 -5.52 -34.97 18.31
C GLY A 161 -6.06 -34.95 16.86
N ALA A 162 -5.96 -36.08 16.19
CA ALA A 162 -6.82 -36.34 15.03
C ALA A 162 -8.15 -36.86 15.60
N ILE A 163 -9.23 -36.07 15.47
CA ILE A 163 -10.60 -36.54 15.69
C ILE A 163 -11.18 -36.84 14.33
#